data_791a91d5c7d056b09f73fe545c9cff56
#
_entry.id   791a91d5c7d056b09f73fe545c9cff56
#
_cell.length_a   1.000
_cell.length_b   1.000
_cell.length_c   1.000
_cell.angle_alpha   90.00
_cell.angle_beta   90.00
_cell.angle_gamma   90.00
#
_symmetry.space_group_name_H-M   'P 1'
#
loop_
_entity.id
_entity.type
_entity.pdbx_description
1 polymer ?
#
loop_
_entity_poly.entity_id
_entity_poly.type
_entity_poly.pdbx_seq_one_letter_code
_entity_poly.pdbx_strand_id
1 'polypeptide(L)'
;MNVLNDQIWQDFLKIIAQDVGTRVVETWIKAVTISRYDASTGALYLSAPNLFVKNWVESNYKEFFAKHLKRLLGTQTITIHFVLGSVLSAESVTDQTDVVHGDVSKQPVSQSDTTAQELSKIIPATQAAEKKKKFELVKKMPGYHMYSSRLNPAYTFDTFVVGENNQFAYASAKAVANKPGSLYNPLFLYGSCGLGKTHLLHAIGNEIVEKDPNVVVLYQTTDRFITEFINAVRFDSVPKFQAKYKDIDVLLIDDIQFMVNKEQTQELFFHIFNSLYESDKQIVLSCDVLPRYLGGLVERLKSRLEWGLIADVQLPTVQTKIAILKRKAYMQREVLSDEVAQVIAQRDINSIRELEGCLIRVLAYASLTNQNITIDLVKKVLGAQSEFKQTPAKIDFKDILQHIKKHFSYSLEDLRSKDRSKGVSHARQVAMYLLKRNTDKSLREIGEFLDRKDHTTITHAIARITDYRLRDEKFSNLIKMIEDELV
;
A
#
# COMPACT_ATOMS: atom_id res chain seq x y z
N MET A 1 11.88 18.83 36.18
CA MET A 1 11.90 18.74 34.70
C MET A 1 10.89 17.76 34.11
N ASN A 2 10.43 16.73 34.85
CA ASN A 2 9.50 15.70 34.26
C ASN A 2 8.04 16.16 34.09
N VAL A 3 7.52 17.04 34.93
CA VAL A 3 6.08 17.43 34.89
C VAL A 3 5.72 18.30 33.68
N LEU A 4 6.63 19.15 33.23
CA LEU A 4 6.43 20.01 32.06
C LEU A 4 6.41 19.19 30.73
N ASN A 5 7.18 18.12 30.68
CA ASN A 5 7.23 17.21 29.52
C ASN A 5 5.93 16.40 29.37
N ASP A 6 5.31 15.97 30.45
CA ASP A 6 4.08 15.17 30.42
C ASP A 6 2.88 16.01 29.96
N GLN A 7 2.78 17.27 30.38
CA GLN A 7 1.70 18.17 29.94
C GLN A 7 1.78 18.47 28.44
N ILE A 8 2.96 18.83 27.94
CA ILE A 8 3.20 19.10 26.53
C ILE A 8 2.90 17.85 25.69
N TRP A 9 3.27 16.68 26.20
CA TRP A 9 2.99 15.41 25.52
C TRP A 9 1.50 15.10 25.45
N GLN A 10 0.75 15.31 26.51
CA GLN A 10 -0.71 15.14 26.52
C GLN A 10 -1.41 16.11 25.58
N ASP A 11 -0.98 17.36 25.53
CA ASP A 11 -1.55 18.36 24.60
C ASP A 11 -1.18 18.04 23.15
N PHE A 12 0.04 17.55 22.89
CA PHE A 12 0.43 17.02 21.58
C PHE A 12 -0.46 15.87 21.14
N LEU A 13 -0.72 14.88 22.00
CA LEU A 13 -1.58 13.74 21.70
C LEU A 13 -3.02 14.17 21.34
N LYS A 14 -3.56 15.20 22.01
CA LYS A 14 -4.88 15.75 21.69
C LYS A 14 -4.91 16.44 20.31
N ILE A 15 -3.87 17.23 20.02
CA ILE A 15 -3.79 17.98 18.76
C ILE A 15 -3.59 17.03 17.58
N ILE A 16 -2.66 16.09 17.69
CA ILE A 16 -2.38 15.16 16.59
C ILE A 16 -3.55 14.19 16.34
N ALA A 17 -4.38 13.90 17.37
CA ALA A 17 -5.57 13.08 17.20
C ALA A 17 -6.60 13.70 16.25
N GLN A 18 -6.62 15.04 16.11
CA GLN A 18 -7.50 15.72 15.15
C GLN A 18 -7.01 15.54 13.70
N ASP A 19 -5.70 15.46 13.48
CA ASP A 19 -5.11 15.35 12.14
C ASP A 19 -5.03 13.89 11.63
N VAL A 20 -4.66 12.93 12.51
CA VAL A 20 -4.41 11.53 12.12
C VAL A 20 -5.46 10.55 12.65
N GLY A 21 -6.41 11.02 13.45
CA GLY A 21 -7.47 10.22 14.07
C GLY A 21 -7.08 9.58 15.40
N THR A 22 -8.07 9.49 16.31
CA THR A 22 -7.88 8.97 17.68
C THR A 22 -7.32 7.55 17.70
N ARG A 23 -7.72 6.71 16.77
CA ARG A 23 -7.28 5.31 16.66
C ARG A 23 -5.78 5.18 16.37
N VAL A 24 -5.24 6.03 15.49
CA VAL A 24 -3.81 6.06 15.17
C VAL A 24 -3.00 6.49 16.40
N VAL A 25 -3.51 7.50 17.11
CA VAL A 25 -2.86 7.97 18.34
C VAL A 25 -2.83 6.89 19.41
N GLU A 26 -3.94 6.21 19.64
CA GLU A 26 -4.03 5.11 20.62
C GLU A 26 -3.12 3.93 20.26
N THR A 27 -2.99 3.61 18.97
CA THR A 27 -2.26 2.42 18.53
C THR A 27 -0.76 2.67 18.38
N TRP A 28 -0.35 3.86 17.95
CA TRP A 28 1.02 4.10 17.52
C TRP A 28 1.73 5.21 18.28
N ILE A 29 1.05 6.35 18.47
CA ILE A 29 1.72 7.55 18.93
C ILE A 29 1.86 7.53 20.45
N LYS A 30 0.87 7.00 21.19
CA LYS A 30 0.96 6.81 22.65
C LYS A 30 2.08 5.85 23.10
N ALA A 31 2.51 4.94 22.21
CA ALA A 31 3.61 4.04 22.49
C ALA A 31 4.98 4.72 22.49
N VAL A 32 5.06 5.94 21.96
CA VAL A 32 6.28 6.74 21.92
C VAL A 32 6.23 7.76 23.07
N THR A 33 7.34 8.00 23.73
CA THR A 33 7.45 8.95 24.84
C THR A 33 8.62 9.91 24.62
N ILE A 34 8.55 11.10 25.20
CA ILE A 34 9.68 12.04 25.18
C ILE A 34 10.75 11.50 26.12
N SER A 35 11.92 11.18 25.57
CA SER A 35 13.09 10.75 26.35
C SER A 35 13.91 11.94 26.82
N ARG A 36 14.22 12.87 25.93
CA ARG A 36 15.06 14.03 26.21
C ARG A 36 14.75 15.16 25.24
N TYR A 37 14.76 16.39 25.74
CA TYR A 37 14.75 17.61 24.92
C TYR A 37 15.97 18.47 25.28
N ASP A 38 16.71 18.84 24.26
CA ASP A 38 17.84 19.76 24.38
C ASP A 38 17.46 21.12 23.79
N ALA A 39 17.22 22.07 24.68
CA ALA A 39 16.80 23.42 24.32
C ALA A 39 17.91 24.24 23.61
N SER A 40 19.17 23.87 23.79
CA SER A 40 20.30 24.58 23.19
C SER A 40 20.51 24.22 21.72
N THR A 41 20.23 22.97 21.35
CA THR A 41 20.36 22.46 19.97
C THR A 41 19.04 22.32 19.25
N GLY A 42 17.89 22.44 19.95
CA GLY A 42 16.58 22.14 19.43
C GLY A 42 16.35 20.65 19.12
N ALA A 43 17.16 19.75 19.70
CA ALA A 43 17.07 18.32 19.45
C ALA A 43 16.10 17.65 20.44
N LEU A 44 15.09 16.95 19.90
CA LEU A 44 14.11 16.18 20.66
C LEU A 44 14.32 14.69 20.42
N TYR A 45 14.50 13.95 21.50
CA TYR A 45 14.65 12.50 21.47
C TYR A 45 13.37 11.82 21.93
N LEU A 46 12.79 11.02 21.04
CA LEU A 46 11.57 10.26 21.27
C LEU A 46 11.94 8.78 21.44
N SER A 47 11.56 8.20 22.56
CA SER A 47 11.79 6.80 22.87
C SER A 47 10.63 5.94 22.34
N ALA A 48 10.93 4.96 21.51
CA ALA A 48 9.97 3.95 21.06
C ALA A 48 10.28 2.60 21.73
N PRO A 49 9.26 1.79 22.08
CA PRO A 49 9.44 0.53 22.81
C PRO A 49 10.21 -0.52 22.03
N ASN A 50 10.19 -0.48 20.70
CA ASN A 50 10.92 -1.40 19.84
C ASN A 50 11.21 -0.78 18.47
N LEU A 51 12.03 -1.47 17.68
CA LEU A 51 12.47 -1.03 16.36
C LEU A 51 11.31 -0.86 15.37
N PHE A 52 10.26 -1.65 15.54
CA PHE A 52 9.09 -1.61 14.66
C PHE A 52 8.29 -0.32 14.87
N VAL A 53 7.88 0.00 16.10
CA VAL A 53 7.19 1.25 16.44
C VAL A 53 8.05 2.45 16.05
N LYS A 54 9.37 2.41 16.34
CA LYS A 54 10.30 3.44 15.91
C LYS A 54 10.23 3.69 14.42
N ASN A 55 10.48 2.66 13.60
CA ASN A 55 10.55 2.79 12.15
C ASN A 55 9.19 3.20 11.54
N TRP A 56 8.10 2.66 12.07
CA TRP A 56 6.76 2.99 11.61
C TRP A 56 6.39 4.44 11.89
N VAL A 57 6.56 4.89 13.13
CA VAL A 57 6.24 6.27 13.52
C VAL A 57 7.17 7.26 12.82
N GLU A 58 8.46 6.96 12.73
CA GLU A 58 9.42 7.80 12.02
C GLU A 58 9.09 7.95 10.53
N SER A 59 8.71 6.86 9.86
CA SER A 59 8.42 6.88 8.42
C SER A 59 7.08 7.55 8.07
N ASN A 60 6.07 7.46 8.95
CA ASN A 60 4.73 7.90 8.62
C ASN A 60 4.32 9.21 9.29
N TYR A 61 4.93 9.56 10.44
CA TYR A 61 4.45 10.66 11.28
C TYR A 61 5.52 11.68 11.67
N LYS A 62 6.79 11.52 11.28
CA LYS A 62 7.89 12.42 11.64
C LYS A 62 7.62 13.89 11.33
N GLU A 63 7.00 14.16 10.17
CA GLU A 63 6.63 15.53 9.77
C GLU A 63 5.52 16.12 10.64
N PHE A 64 4.53 15.30 11.02
CA PHE A 64 3.46 15.70 11.94
C PHE A 64 4.02 16.02 13.33
N PHE A 65 4.92 15.18 13.82
CA PHE A 65 5.63 15.45 15.10
C PHE A 65 6.40 16.76 15.04
N ALA A 66 7.17 16.97 13.98
CA ALA A 66 7.96 18.20 13.82
C ALA A 66 7.06 19.45 13.77
N LYS A 67 5.96 19.39 13.03
CA LYS A 67 5.00 20.50 12.86
C LYS A 67 4.36 20.91 14.20
N HIS A 68 3.81 19.94 14.93
CA HIS A 68 3.03 20.24 16.13
C HIS A 68 3.91 20.47 17.36
N LEU A 69 4.99 19.72 17.53
CA LEU A 69 5.92 19.90 18.66
C LEU A 69 6.71 21.21 18.56
N LYS A 70 7.06 21.64 17.35
CA LYS A 70 7.63 22.97 17.12
C LYS A 70 6.72 24.08 17.65
N ARG A 71 5.40 23.97 17.40
CA ARG A 71 4.41 24.95 17.89
C ARG A 71 4.24 24.91 19.40
N LEU A 72 4.18 23.72 20.00
CA LEU A 72 4.00 23.53 21.44
C LEU A 72 5.21 23.93 22.26
N LEU A 73 6.43 23.71 21.74
CA LEU A 73 7.69 24.07 22.38
C LEU A 73 8.10 25.52 22.10
N GLY A 74 7.39 26.25 21.22
CA GLY A 74 7.68 27.66 20.91
C GLY A 74 9.04 27.87 20.22
N THR A 75 9.59 26.85 19.55
CA THR A 75 10.92 26.89 18.92
C THR A 75 10.82 27.15 17.42
N GLN A 76 11.81 27.84 16.84
CA GLN A 76 11.85 28.07 15.38
C GLN A 76 12.36 26.85 14.60
N THR A 77 13.20 26.03 15.22
CA THR A 77 13.75 24.78 14.63
C THR A 77 13.64 23.64 15.63
N ILE A 78 13.27 22.46 15.17
CA ILE A 78 13.25 21.23 15.95
C ILE A 78 13.79 20.08 15.12
N THR A 79 14.73 19.32 15.67
CA THR A 79 15.25 18.09 15.07
C THR A 79 14.79 16.91 15.89
N ILE A 80 14.03 15.97 15.26
CA ILE A 80 13.47 14.82 15.98
C ILE A 80 14.29 13.58 15.71
N HIS A 81 14.73 12.94 16.79
CA HIS A 81 15.45 11.69 16.80
C HIS A 81 14.63 10.61 17.50
N PHE A 82 14.36 9.51 16.81
CA PHE A 82 13.73 8.36 17.41
C PHE A 82 14.79 7.38 17.92
N VAL A 83 14.74 7.06 19.21
CA VAL A 83 15.65 6.13 19.88
C VAL A 83 14.89 4.91 20.39
N LEU A 84 15.58 3.79 20.58
CA LEU A 84 15.00 2.61 21.23
C LEU A 84 15.05 2.81 22.74
N GLY A 85 13.91 2.64 23.41
CA GLY A 85 13.88 2.60 24.87
C GLY A 85 14.51 1.30 25.36
N SER A 86 15.68 1.38 25.98
CA SER A 86 16.11 0.33 26.88
C SER A 86 15.33 0.49 28.19
N VAL A 87 14.81 -0.61 28.73
CA VAL A 87 14.26 -0.65 30.07
C VAL A 87 15.45 -0.29 31.02
N LEU A 88 15.51 0.96 31.46
CA LEU A 88 16.44 1.38 32.46
C LEU A 88 15.96 0.90 33.83
N SER A 89 16.46 -0.26 34.26
CA SER A 89 16.66 -0.50 35.66
C SER A 89 17.79 0.46 36.13
N ALA A 90 17.47 1.26 37.11
CA ALA A 90 18.41 2.16 37.77
C ALA A 90 19.57 1.37 38.37
N GLU A 91 20.78 1.64 37.93
CA GLU A 91 21.96 1.60 38.82
C GLU A 91 23.12 2.35 38.18
N SER A 92 23.73 3.11 39.03
CA SER A 92 24.85 4.01 39.08
C SER A 92 26.08 3.73 38.18
N VAL A 93 26.60 4.84 37.70
CA VAL A 93 27.93 5.14 37.19
C VAL A 93 29.07 4.56 38.08
N THR A 94 30.02 3.86 37.46
CA THR A 94 31.45 4.04 37.74
C THR A 94 32.27 3.57 36.54
N ASP A 95 33.19 4.43 36.18
CA ASP A 95 34.31 4.28 35.27
C ASP A 95 35.26 3.18 35.76
N GLN A 96 35.79 2.35 34.87
CA GLN A 96 37.23 2.06 34.77
C GLN A 96 37.50 0.96 33.72
N THR A 97 38.49 1.26 32.94
CA THR A 97 39.36 0.41 32.13
C THR A 97 39.85 -0.84 32.85
N ASP A 98 39.90 -2.01 32.18
CA ASP A 98 41.18 -2.71 31.91
C ASP A 98 41.00 -4.02 31.12
N VAL A 99 42.00 -4.25 30.33
CA VAL A 99 42.31 -5.42 29.51
C VAL A 99 42.66 -6.60 30.40
N VAL A 100 42.33 -7.87 30.05
CA VAL A 100 43.26 -9.01 30.04
C VAL A 100 42.64 -10.27 29.40
N HIS A 101 43.42 -10.96 28.61
CA HIS A 101 43.29 -12.29 27.99
C HIS A 101 43.04 -13.46 28.96
N GLY A 102 42.44 -14.50 28.45
CA GLY A 102 42.45 -15.80 29.13
C GLY A 102 41.68 -16.89 28.43
N ASP A 103 42.38 -17.78 27.90
CA ASP A 103 42.16 -18.95 27.04
C ASP A 103 41.56 -20.17 27.76
N VAL A 104 41.09 -21.16 26.96
CA VAL A 104 41.07 -22.62 27.16
C VAL A 104 39.79 -23.36 27.60
N SER A 105 39.22 -24.00 26.66
CA SER A 105 38.98 -25.48 26.48
C SER A 105 37.70 -26.18 26.95
N LYS A 106 37.23 -26.92 25.91
CA LYS A 106 36.70 -28.30 25.85
C LYS A 106 35.26 -28.64 26.34
N GLN A 107 34.44 -28.87 25.36
CA GLN A 107 33.59 -30.01 24.91
C GLN A 107 33.18 -31.13 25.93
N PRO A 108 32.20 -32.01 25.61
CA PRO A 108 31.03 -32.03 24.69
C PRO A 108 29.72 -32.60 25.33
N VAL A 109 28.61 -32.67 24.59
CA VAL A 109 27.66 -33.81 24.43
C VAL A 109 26.28 -33.29 23.96
N SER A 110 25.95 -33.59 22.78
CA SER A 110 25.07 -34.46 22.02
C SER A 110 23.59 -34.11 21.86
N GLN A 111 23.27 -33.98 20.59
CA GLN A 111 22.07 -34.49 19.86
C GLN A 111 20.70 -33.91 20.18
N SER A 112 20.16 -33.08 19.29
CA SER A 112 19.17 -33.43 18.26
C SER A 112 18.72 -32.16 17.53
N ASP A 113 19.25 -31.92 16.32
CA ASP A 113 18.82 -30.81 15.48
C ASP A 113 18.85 -31.21 14.02
N THR A 114 17.66 -31.54 13.50
CA THR A 114 17.46 -31.74 12.06
C THR A 114 16.60 -30.63 11.42
N THR A 115 16.19 -29.61 12.19
CA THR A 115 15.34 -28.52 11.70
C THR A 115 16.07 -27.20 11.44
N ALA A 116 17.32 -27.08 11.87
CA ALA A 116 18.10 -25.84 11.72
C ALA A 116 18.80 -25.67 10.37
N GLN A 117 18.91 -26.73 9.58
CA GLN A 117 19.67 -26.69 8.32
C GLN A 117 18.89 -26.22 7.09
N GLU A 118 17.56 -26.18 7.11
CA GLU A 118 16.78 -25.61 6.01
C GLU A 118 16.57 -24.10 6.13
N LEU A 119 16.64 -23.54 7.33
CA LEU A 119 16.55 -22.10 7.56
C LEU A 119 17.83 -21.33 7.20
N SER A 120 18.96 -22.00 7.03
CA SER A 120 20.24 -21.37 6.63
C SER A 120 20.30 -20.91 5.16
N LYS A 121 19.29 -21.22 4.35
CA LYS A 121 19.17 -20.72 2.96
C LYS A 121 18.47 -19.38 2.84
N ILE A 122 17.96 -18.83 3.93
CA ILE A 122 17.39 -17.48 3.96
C ILE A 122 18.54 -16.52 4.27
N ILE A 123 18.77 -15.60 3.35
CA ILE A 123 19.86 -14.60 3.37
C ILE A 123 20.01 -13.96 4.77
N PRO A 124 21.19 -13.98 5.39
CA PRO A 124 21.41 -13.42 6.73
C PRO A 124 21.07 -11.93 6.80
N ALA A 125 20.60 -11.45 7.96
CA ALA A 125 20.29 -10.03 8.21
C ALA A 125 21.47 -9.08 7.90
N THR A 126 22.71 -9.58 7.96
CA THR A 126 23.92 -8.93 7.51
C THR A 126 23.88 -8.49 6.04
N GLN A 127 23.33 -9.30 5.14
CA GLN A 127 23.30 -8.96 3.71
C GLN A 127 22.30 -7.85 3.39
N ALA A 128 21.16 -7.77 4.09
CA ALA A 128 20.21 -6.66 3.90
C ALA A 128 20.78 -5.34 4.43
N ALA A 129 21.51 -5.39 5.54
CA ALA A 129 22.20 -4.23 6.10
C ALA A 129 23.39 -3.81 5.21
N GLU A 130 24.13 -4.77 4.66
CA GLU A 130 25.22 -4.53 3.70
C GLU A 130 24.71 -3.96 2.38
N LYS A 131 23.60 -4.48 1.84
CA LYS A 131 22.98 -3.93 0.63
C LYS A 131 22.45 -2.51 0.85
N LYS A 132 21.85 -2.22 2.01
CA LYS A 132 21.43 -0.86 2.37
C LYS A 132 22.63 0.09 2.48
N LYS A 133 23.72 -0.38 3.10
CA LYS A 133 24.98 0.37 3.19
C LYS A 133 25.64 0.56 1.82
N LYS A 134 25.59 -0.47 0.96
CA LYS A 134 26.08 -0.40 -0.43
C LYS A 134 25.24 0.58 -1.25
N PHE A 135 23.91 0.56 -1.13
CA PHE A 135 23.01 1.50 -1.81
C PHE A 135 23.23 2.95 -1.36
N GLU A 136 23.49 3.20 -0.06
CA GLU A 136 23.86 4.53 0.43
C GLU A 136 25.24 4.99 -0.07
N LEU A 137 26.16 4.05 -0.32
CA LEU A 137 27.44 4.33 -0.96
C LEU A 137 27.28 4.69 -2.43
N VAL A 138 26.39 3.97 -3.16
CA VAL A 138 26.07 4.26 -4.57
C VAL A 138 25.48 5.65 -4.71
N LYS A 139 24.62 6.12 -3.81
CA LYS A 139 24.10 7.49 -3.79
C LYS A 139 25.19 8.59 -3.67
N LYS A 140 26.34 8.25 -3.13
CA LYS A 140 27.47 9.16 -2.97
C LYS A 140 28.47 9.09 -4.12
N MET A 141 28.26 8.20 -5.10
CA MET A 141 29.13 8.08 -6.26
C MET A 141 28.90 9.22 -7.24
N PRO A 142 29.96 9.73 -7.89
CA PRO A 142 29.83 10.62 -9.04
C PRO A 142 29.01 9.90 -10.11
N GLY A 143 27.96 10.56 -10.62
CA GLY A 143 27.04 9.99 -11.62
C GLY A 143 25.68 9.52 -11.07
N TYR A 144 25.50 9.41 -9.74
CA TYR A 144 24.18 9.13 -9.19
C TYR A 144 23.22 10.30 -9.44
N HIS A 145 22.24 10.08 -10.30
CA HIS A 145 21.38 11.17 -10.75
C HIS A 145 20.28 11.47 -9.70
N MET A 146 19.90 12.76 -9.57
CA MET A 146 18.86 13.21 -8.64
C MET A 146 17.52 12.47 -8.82
N TYR A 147 17.21 11.98 -10.01
CA TYR A 147 15.98 11.23 -10.31
C TYR A 147 15.97 9.83 -9.69
N SER A 148 17.13 9.17 -9.62
CA SER A 148 17.27 7.84 -9.00
C SER A 148 17.08 7.87 -7.49
N SER A 149 17.21 9.04 -6.84
CA SER A 149 16.95 9.21 -5.40
C SER A 149 15.50 8.96 -4.98
N ARG A 150 14.56 8.88 -5.94
CA ARG A 150 13.14 8.60 -5.69
C ARG A 150 12.81 7.12 -5.57
N LEU A 151 13.76 6.25 -5.89
CA LEU A 151 13.58 4.82 -5.72
C LEU A 151 13.56 4.44 -4.23
N ASN A 152 12.64 3.57 -3.86
CA ASN A 152 12.62 3.02 -2.50
C ASN A 152 13.65 1.88 -2.39
N PRO A 153 14.71 2.02 -1.58
CA PRO A 153 15.78 1.02 -1.49
C PRO A 153 15.33 -0.29 -0.81
N ALA A 154 14.17 -0.28 -0.13
CA ALA A 154 13.61 -1.49 0.47
C ALA A 154 12.95 -2.42 -0.55
N TYR A 155 12.61 -1.91 -1.73
CA TYR A 155 11.96 -2.66 -2.79
C TYR A 155 12.98 -3.19 -3.80
N THR A 156 13.49 -4.38 -3.53
CA THR A 156 14.47 -5.06 -4.38
C THR A 156 13.93 -6.41 -4.84
N PHE A 157 14.54 -7.01 -5.84
CA PHE A 157 14.20 -8.39 -6.25
C PHE A 157 14.40 -9.40 -5.13
N ASP A 158 15.38 -9.21 -4.25
CA ASP A 158 15.61 -10.10 -3.12
C ASP A 158 14.51 -10.00 -2.04
N THR A 159 13.89 -8.84 -1.90
CA THR A 159 12.79 -8.65 -0.92
C THR A 159 11.43 -9.02 -1.49
N PHE A 160 11.34 -9.23 -2.80
CA PHE A 160 10.13 -9.69 -3.46
C PHE A 160 9.97 -11.19 -3.29
N VAL A 161 8.77 -11.64 -2.90
CA VAL A 161 8.46 -13.07 -2.76
C VAL A 161 7.85 -13.57 -4.07
N VAL A 162 8.54 -14.51 -4.70
CA VAL A 162 8.09 -15.12 -5.95
C VAL A 162 7.17 -16.30 -5.65
N GLY A 163 6.05 -16.37 -6.36
CA GLY A 163 5.09 -17.47 -6.36
C GLY A 163 4.56 -17.69 -7.77
N GLU A 164 3.75 -18.71 -7.97
CA GLU A 164 3.14 -19.02 -9.27
C GLU A 164 2.37 -17.84 -9.85
N ASN A 165 1.73 -17.05 -8.97
CA ASN A 165 0.90 -15.90 -9.29
C ASN A 165 1.67 -14.68 -9.85
N ASN A 166 2.99 -14.63 -9.73
CA ASN A 166 3.80 -13.46 -10.11
C ASN A 166 5.14 -13.84 -10.77
N GLN A 167 5.40 -15.12 -10.99
CA GLN A 167 6.67 -15.63 -11.52
C GLN A 167 7.00 -15.01 -12.88
N PHE A 168 6.02 -14.91 -13.77
CA PHE A 168 6.21 -14.34 -15.10
C PHE A 168 6.54 -12.83 -15.03
N ALA A 169 5.81 -12.08 -14.21
CA ALA A 169 6.08 -10.66 -14.00
C ALA A 169 7.46 -10.43 -13.37
N TYR A 170 7.84 -11.26 -12.39
CA TYR A 170 9.16 -11.21 -11.78
C TYR A 170 10.28 -11.49 -12.79
N ALA A 171 10.16 -12.57 -13.59
CA ALA A 171 11.14 -12.95 -14.59
C ALA A 171 11.29 -11.85 -15.67
N SER A 172 10.18 -11.28 -16.13
CA SER A 172 10.14 -10.18 -17.08
C SER A 172 10.83 -8.93 -16.54
N ALA A 173 10.50 -8.56 -15.30
CA ALA A 173 11.12 -7.43 -14.61
C ALA A 173 12.63 -7.62 -14.44
N LYS A 174 13.06 -8.84 -14.09
CA LYS A 174 14.49 -9.20 -13.95
C LYS A 174 15.23 -9.14 -15.28
N ALA A 175 14.59 -9.59 -16.37
CA ALA A 175 15.15 -9.53 -17.72
C ALA A 175 15.35 -8.08 -18.18
N VAL A 176 14.36 -7.20 -17.94
CA VAL A 176 14.45 -5.76 -18.23
C VAL A 176 15.57 -5.10 -17.40
N ALA A 177 15.67 -5.42 -16.11
CA ALA A 177 16.74 -4.91 -15.26
C ALA A 177 18.15 -5.36 -15.69
N ASN A 178 18.25 -6.50 -16.37
CA ASN A 178 19.54 -6.99 -16.89
C ASN A 178 19.98 -6.31 -18.19
N LYS A 179 19.02 -6.02 -19.09
CA LYS A 179 19.27 -5.36 -20.38
C LYS A 179 18.17 -4.36 -20.70
N PRO A 180 18.18 -3.17 -20.10
CA PRO A 180 17.18 -2.14 -20.39
C PRO A 180 17.27 -1.71 -21.87
N GLY A 181 16.12 -1.36 -22.45
CA GLY A 181 16.00 -0.85 -23.83
C GLY A 181 16.07 -1.92 -24.93
N SER A 182 16.19 -3.22 -24.62
CA SER A 182 16.43 -4.25 -25.63
C SER A 182 15.16 -5.00 -26.09
N LEU A 183 14.78 -6.09 -25.38
CA LEU A 183 13.79 -7.05 -25.89
C LEU A 183 12.35 -6.76 -25.43
N TYR A 184 12.18 -6.19 -24.25
CA TYR A 184 10.89 -6.02 -23.59
C TYR A 184 10.62 -4.54 -23.31
N ASN A 185 10.37 -3.80 -24.38
CA ASN A 185 10.11 -2.35 -24.32
C ASN A 185 8.85 -1.99 -25.10
N PRO A 186 7.80 -1.44 -24.45
CA PRO A 186 7.66 -1.27 -23.01
C PRO A 186 7.43 -2.60 -22.27
N LEU A 187 7.73 -2.64 -20.97
CA LEU A 187 7.21 -3.65 -20.06
C LEU A 187 5.96 -3.09 -19.36
N PHE A 188 4.84 -3.80 -19.49
CA PHE A 188 3.57 -3.42 -18.88
C PHE A 188 3.18 -4.44 -17.81
N LEU A 189 3.21 -4.00 -16.53
CA LEU A 189 2.82 -4.81 -15.38
C LEU A 189 1.37 -4.50 -15.02
N TYR A 190 0.50 -5.51 -15.00
CA TYR A 190 -0.87 -5.28 -14.60
C TYR A 190 -1.35 -6.28 -13.53
N GLY A 191 -2.43 -5.91 -12.82
CA GLY A 191 -3.04 -6.73 -11.76
C GLY A 191 -3.67 -5.84 -10.71
N SER A 192 -4.54 -6.41 -9.88
CA SER A 192 -5.29 -5.66 -8.87
C SER A 192 -4.40 -4.84 -7.94
N CYS A 193 -4.98 -3.83 -7.29
CA CYS A 193 -4.25 -2.96 -6.38
C CYS A 193 -3.62 -3.75 -5.23
N GLY A 194 -2.39 -3.39 -4.83
CA GLY A 194 -1.70 -3.97 -3.67
C GLY A 194 -1.07 -5.36 -3.90
N LEU A 195 -0.86 -5.81 -5.14
CA LEU A 195 -0.24 -7.10 -5.46
C LEU A 195 1.29 -7.06 -5.65
N GLY A 196 1.91 -5.87 -5.60
CA GLY A 196 3.37 -5.74 -5.67
C GLY A 196 3.90 -5.15 -6.97
N LYS A 197 3.06 -4.60 -7.87
CA LYS A 197 3.48 -3.92 -9.10
C LYS A 197 4.50 -2.81 -8.83
N THR A 198 4.19 -1.91 -7.91
CA THR A 198 5.10 -0.83 -7.45
C THR A 198 6.42 -1.38 -6.93
N HIS A 199 6.41 -2.50 -6.21
CA HIS A 199 7.61 -3.17 -5.73
C HIS A 199 8.51 -3.59 -6.90
N LEU A 200 7.94 -4.22 -7.94
CA LEU A 200 8.69 -4.64 -9.13
C LEU A 200 9.25 -3.43 -9.90
N LEU A 201 8.50 -2.32 -10.05
CA LEU A 201 9.03 -1.11 -10.66
C LEU A 201 10.28 -0.60 -9.92
N HIS A 202 10.18 -0.48 -8.60
CA HIS A 202 11.34 -0.05 -7.79
C HIS A 202 12.49 -1.06 -7.83
N ALA A 203 12.18 -2.37 -7.84
CA ALA A 203 13.21 -3.42 -7.93
C ALA A 203 13.99 -3.33 -9.25
N ILE A 204 13.31 -3.08 -10.38
CA ILE A 204 13.95 -2.82 -11.67
C ILE A 204 14.90 -1.63 -11.56
N GLY A 205 14.41 -0.49 -11.07
CA GLY A 205 15.21 0.72 -10.95
C GLY A 205 16.41 0.56 -10.03
N ASN A 206 16.22 -0.08 -8.86
CA ASN A 206 17.30 -0.33 -7.89
C ASN A 206 18.38 -1.24 -8.46
N GLU A 207 17.99 -2.32 -9.15
CA GLU A 207 18.93 -3.25 -9.78
C GLU A 207 19.76 -2.58 -10.89
N ILE A 208 19.12 -1.74 -11.74
CA ILE A 208 19.81 -1.02 -12.81
C ILE A 208 20.83 -0.04 -12.22
N VAL A 209 20.44 0.78 -11.24
CA VAL A 209 21.33 1.75 -10.60
C VAL A 209 22.45 1.07 -9.81
N GLU A 210 22.19 -0.11 -9.22
CA GLU A 210 23.23 -0.90 -8.53
C GLU A 210 24.28 -1.42 -9.51
N LYS A 211 23.88 -1.80 -10.74
CA LYS A 211 24.79 -2.29 -11.78
C LYS A 211 25.58 -1.17 -12.45
N ASP A 212 24.89 -0.11 -12.83
CA ASP A 212 25.49 1.06 -13.44
C ASP A 212 24.91 2.37 -12.86
N PRO A 213 25.66 3.04 -11.99
CA PRO A 213 25.24 4.30 -11.38
C PRO A 213 25.10 5.47 -12.37
N ASN A 214 25.64 5.37 -13.60
CA ASN A 214 25.54 6.43 -14.59
C ASN A 214 24.21 6.39 -15.36
N VAL A 215 23.46 5.28 -15.30
CA VAL A 215 22.15 5.15 -15.92
C VAL A 215 21.12 6.02 -15.18
N VAL A 216 20.47 6.90 -15.93
CA VAL A 216 19.48 7.83 -15.38
C VAL A 216 18.11 7.16 -15.31
N VAL A 217 17.74 6.69 -14.13
CA VAL A 217 16.43 6.07 -13.87
C VAL A 217 15.46 7.08 -13.28
N LEU A 218 14.34 7.32 -13.93
CA LEU A 218 13.25 8.16 -13.43
C LEU A 218 12.06 7.28 -13.02
N TYR A 219 11.80 7.19 -11.71
CA TYR A 219 10.53 6.68 -11.18
C TYR A 219 9.56 7.82 -10.91
N GLN A 220 8.31 7.66 -11.36
CA GLN A 220 7.27 8.66 -11.18
C GLN A 220 5.89 8.00 -11.14
N THR A 221 5.01 8.45 -10.23
CA THR A 221 3.59 8.11 -10.28
C THR A 221 2.89 8.96 -11.33
N THR A 222 1.83 8.43 -11.94
CA THR A 222 1.04 9.16 -12.94
C THR A 222 0.46 10.46 -12.38
N ASP A 223 -0.01 10.48 -11.13
CA ASP A 223 -0.51 11.71 -10.50
C ASP A 223 0.54 12.81 -10.41
N ARG A 224 1.77 12.43 -10.10
CA ARG A 224 2.89 13.37 -10.07
C ARG A 224 3.23 13.88 -11.47
N PHE A 225 3.23 13.00 -12.49
CA PHE A 225 3.41 13.41 -13.87
C PHE A 225 2.39 14.46 -14.27
N ILE A 226 1.10 14.22 -13.97
CA ILE A 226 0.01 15.14 -14.27
C ILE A 226 0.20 16.48 -13.55
N THR A 227 0.53 16.43 -12.25
CA THR A 227 0.75 17.64 -11.46
C THR A 227 1.93 18.48 -11.98
N GLU A 228 3.04 17.83 -12.30
CA GLU A 228 4.21 18.51 -12.88
C GLU A 228 3.89 19.10 -14.26
N PHE A 229 3.08 18.39 -15.09
CA PHE A 229 2.64 18.90 -16.39
C PHE A 229 1.71 20.11 -16.25
N ILE A 230 0.69 20.05 -15.37
CA ILE A 230 -0.22 21.17 -15.12
C ILE A 230 0.57 22.41 -14.68
N ASN A 231 1.56 22.23 -13.81
CA ASN A 231 2.43 23.32 -13.38
C ASN A 231 3.29 23.86 -14.55
N ALA A 232 3.80 22.98 -15.40
CA ALA A 232 4.56 23.39 -16.58
C ALA A 232 3.72 24.23 -17.56
N VAL A 233 2.45 23.87 -17.76
CA VAL A 233 1.50 24.66 -18.55
C VAL A 233 1.21 26.00 -17.88
N ARG A 234 0.93 26.01 -16.58
CA ARG A 234 0.61 27.24 -15.81
C ARG A 234 1.75 28.26 -15.85
N PHE A 235 3.00 27.78 -15.82
CA PHE A 235 4.19 28.64 -15.78
C PHE A 235 4.94 28.73 -17.12
N ASP A 236 4.29 28.39 -18.23
CA ASP A 236 4.83 28.42 -19.59
C ASP A 236 6.21 27.74 -19.72
N SER A 237 6.37 26.61 -19.07
CA SER A 237 7.63 25.86 -18.96
C SER A 237 7.56 24.44 -19.55
N VAL A 238 6.60 24.20 -20.45
CA VAL A 238 6.40 22.88 -21.09
C VAL A 238 7.68 22.38 -21.81
N PRO A 239 8.46 23.21 -22.54
CA PRO A 239 9.72 22.74 -23.14
C PRO A 239 10.73 22.23 -22.10
N LYS A 240 10.82 22.88 -20.93
CA LYS A 240 11.69 22.46 -19.83
C LYS A 240 11.21 21.15 -19.20
N PHE A 241 9.89 20.98 -19.10
CA PHE A 241 9.29 19.72 -18.64
C PHE A 241 9.63 18.57 -19.61
N GLN A 242 9.49 18.76 -20.91
CA GLN A 242 9.84 17.75 -21.92
C GLN A 242 11.34 17.44 -21.93
N ALA A 243 12.20 18.45 -21.78
CA ALA A 243 13.66 18.27 -21.74
C ALA A 243 14.09 17.31 -20.63
N LYS A 244 13.41 17.31 -19.48
CA LYS A 244 13.64 16.37 -18.39
C LYS A 244 13.62 14.89 -18.83
N TYR A 245 12.75 14.54 -19.80
CA TYR A 245 12.59 13.15 -20.26
C TYR A 245 13.59 12.78 -21.36
N LYS A 246 14.28 13.74 -21.97
CA LYS A 246 15.32 13.46 -22.97
C LYS A 246 16.59 12.88 -22.34
N ASP A 247 16.87 13.29 -21.10
CA ASP A 247 18.12 12.95 -20.40
C ASP A 247 18.01 11.64 -19.58
N ILE A 248 16.86 10.95 -19.60
CA ILE A 248 16.69 9.71 -18.87
C ILE A 248 16.96 8.50 -19.77
N ASP A 249 17.41 7.40 -19.17
CA ASP A 249 17.63 6.12 -19.84
C ASP A 249 16.52 5.12 -19.55
N VAL A 250 15.88 5.24 -18.38
CA VAL A 250 14.80 4.36 -17.93
C VAL A 250 13.67 5.18 -17.34
N LEU A 251 12.47 5.00 -17.88
CA LEU A 251 11.23 5.58 -17.36
C LEU A 251 10.38 4.51 -16.68
N LEU A 252 10.11 4.69 -15.38
CA LEU A 252 9.22 3.85 -14.58
C LEU A 252 8.00 4.67 -14.19
N ILE A 253 6.83 4.35 -14.77
CA ILE A 253 5.56 5.03 -14.48
C ILE A 253 4.64 4.10 -13.73
N ASP A 254 4.22 4.53 -12.55
CA ASP A 254 3.29 3.78 -11.72
C ASP A 254 1.85 4.27 -11.88
N ASP A 255 0.90 3.32 -11.90
CA ASP A 255 -0.54 3.56 -11.90
C ASP A 255 -1.05 4.40 -13.09
N ILE A 256 -0.76 3.96 -14.34
CA ILE A 256 -1.12 4.67 -15.57
C ILE A 256 -2.64 4.92 -15.71
N GLN A 257 -3.50 4.15 -15.00
CA GLN A 257 -4.95 4.33 -15.01
C GLN A 257 -5.40 5.74 -14.59
N PHE A 258 -4.61 6.47 -13.79
CA PHE A 258 -4.92 7.84 -13.41
C PHE A 258 -4.80 8.87 -14.55
N MET A 259 -4.31 8.44 -15.72
CA MET A 259 -4.26 9.26 -16.93
C MET A 259 -5.58 9.26 -17.72
N VAL A 260 -6.51 8.35 -17.38
CA VAL A 260 -7.83 8.23 -18.00
C VAL A 260 -8.60 9.57 -17.96
N ASN A 261 -9.28 9.91 -19.06
CA ASN A 261 -10.03 11.16 -19.26
C ASN A 261 -9.20 12.47 -19.15
N LYS A 262 -7.88 12.41 -19.34
CA LYS A 262 -6.99 13.57 -19.32
C LYS A 262 -6.29 13.73 -20.67
N GLU A 263 -7.05 14.05 -21.70
CA GLU A 263 -6.62 14.02 -23.11
C GLU A 263 -5.31 14.78 -23.37
N GLN A 264 -5.18 16.02 -22.89
CA GLN A 264 -3.94 16.82 -23.08
C GLN A 264 -2.71 16.15 -22.44
N THR A 265 -2.90 15.53 -21.26
CA THR A 265 -1.83 14.81 -20.58
C THR A 265 -1.47 13.53 -21.34
N GLN A 266 -2.45 12.81 -21.86
CA GLN A 266 -2.25 11.61 -22.66
C GLN A 266 -1.49 11.94 -23.96
N GLU A 267 -1.83 13.06 -24.59
CA GLU A 267 -1.15 13.52 -25.81
C GLU A 267 0.32 13.82 -25.56
N LEU A 268 0.61 14.58 -24.51
CA LEU A 268 2.00 14.87 -24.14
C LEU A 268 2.75 13.59 -23.76
N PHE A 269 2.13 12.71 -22.97
CA PHE A 269 2.75 11.46 -22.60
C PHE A 269 3.04 10.57 -23.81
N PHE A 270 2.14 10.53 -24.79
CA PHE A 270 2.36 9.83 -26.04
C PHE A 270 3.59 10.34 -26.81
N HIS A 271 3.83 11.66 -26.85
CA HIS A 271 5.03 12.22 -27.45
C HIS A 271 6.31 11.85 -26.68
N ILE A 272 6.28 11.93 -25.36
CA ILE A 272 7.39 11.51 -24.50
C ILE A 272 7.68 10.01 -24.69
N PHE A 273 6.64 9.18 -24.69
CA PHE A 273 6.74 7.75 -24.91
C PHE A 273 7.43 7.42 -26.23
N ASN A 274 6.97 8.02 -27.33
CA ASN A 274 7.57 7.79 -28.66
C ASN A 274 9.04 8.24 -28.69
N SER A 275 9.36 9.41 -28.15
CA SER A 275 10.73 9.92 -28.10
C SER A 275 11.68 8.99 -27.34
N LEU A 276 11.23 8.42 -26.23
CA LEU A 276 12.01 7.44 -25.45
C LEU A 276 12.14 6.12 -26.19
N TYR A 277 11.05 5.63 -26.77
CA TYR A 277 11.02 4.36 -27.49
C TYR A 277 11.94 4.40 -28.72
N GLU A 278 11.89 5.48 -29.53
CA GLU A 278 12.73 5.70 -30.71
C GLU A 278 14.22 5.86 -30.36
N SER A 279 14.52 6.24 -29.12
CA SER A 279 15.90 6.37 -28.60
C SER A 279 16.37 5.12 -27.83
N ASP A 280 15.69 3.98 -27.98
CA ASP A 280 15.97 2.72 -27.28
C ASP A 280 16.03 2.85 -25.75
N LYS A 281 15.34 3.85 -25.18
CA LYS A 281 15.22 4.03 -23.72
C LYS A 281 14.16 3.10 -23.16
N GLN A 282 14.43 2.50 -22.00
CA GLN A 282 13.50 1.55 -21.37
C GLN A 282 12.29 2.25 -20.79
N ILE A 283 11.11 1.73 -21.08
CA ILE A 283 9.83 2.16 -20.49
C ILE A 283 9.23 0.98 -19.72
N VAL A 284 8.85 1.21 -18.44
CA VAL A 284 8.11 0.25 -17.63
C VAL A 284 6.89 0.95 -17.04
N LEU A 285 5.75 0.31 -17.15
CA LEU A 285 4.48 0.87 -16.74
C LEU A 285 3.73 -0.08 -15.82
N SER A 286 3.00 0.43 -14.83
CA SER A 286 2.07 -0.37 -14.06
C SER A 286 0.63 0.09 -14.25
N CYS A 287 -0.31 -0.85 -14.12
CA CYS A 287 -1.74 -0.59 -14.20
C CYS A 287 -2.53 -1.59 -13.35
N ASP A 288 -3.77 -1.26 -13.00
CA ASP A 288 -4.66 -2.20 -12.32
C ASP A 288 -5.37 -3.16 -13.28
N VAL A 289 -5.47 -2.78 -14.57
CA VAL A 289 -6.14 -3.57 -15.62
C VAL A 289 -5.35 -3.54 -16.92
N LEU A 290 -5.67 -4.43 -17.85
CA LEU A 290 -5.10 -4.41 -19.21
C LEU A 290 -5.45 -3.11 -19.96
N PRO A 291 -4.55 -2.60 -20.85
CA PRO A 291 -4.77 -1.35 -21.57
C PRO A 291 -6.09 -1.32 -22.35
N ARG A 292 -6.50 -2.44 -22.96
CA ARG A 292 -7.77 -2.56 -23.70
C ARG A 292 -9.01 -2.29 -22.86
N TYR A 293 -8.96 -2.50 -21.55
CA TYR A 293 -10.07 -2.25 -20.63
C TYR A 293 -10.06 -0.85 -20.01
N LEU A 294 -9.07 -0.02 -20.32
CA LEU A 294 -9.02 1.37 -19.88
C LEU A 294 -9.93 2.24 -20.77
N GLY A 295 -11.18 2.40 -20.35
CA GLY A 295 -12.08 3.39 -20.97
C GLY A 295 -11.52 4.80 -20.76
N GLY A 296 -11.67 5.71 -21.75
CA GLY A 296 -11.17 7.09 -21.67
C GLY A 296 -9.66 7.28 -21.88
N LEU A 297 -8.97 6.23 -22.30
CA LEU A 297 -7.61 6.32 -22.85
C LEU A 297 -7.67 6.38 -24.37
N VAL A 298 -6.90 7.29 -25.00
CA VAL A 298 -6.88 7.43 -26.47
C VAL A 298 -6.29 6.17 -27.13
N GLU A 299 -6.88 5.74 -28.26
CA GLU A 299 -6.55 4.46 -28.91
C GLU A 299 -5.06 4.36 -29.32
N ARG A 300 -4.46 5.48 -29.78
CA ARG A 300 -3.04 5.52 -30.13
C ARG A 300 -2.12 5.21 -28.93
N LEU A 301 -2.49 5.64 -27.72
CA LEU A 301 -1.73 5.34 -26.51
C LEU A 301 -1.95 3.90 -26.07
N LYS A 302 -3.20 3.38 -26.12
CA LYS A 302 -3.49 1.96 -25.85
C LYS A 302 -2.64 1.04 -26.72
N SER A 303 -2.63 1.29 -28.03
CA SER A 303 -1.81 0.52 -28.97
C SER A 303 -0.32 0.50 -28.59
N ARG A 304 0.22 1.63 -28.15
CA ARG A 304 1.62 1.69 -27.69
C ARG A 304 1.87 0.93 -26.41
N LEU A 305 0.93 0.98 -25.47
CA LEU A 305 1.02 0.24 -24.20
C LEU A 305 0.94 -1.29 -24.42
N GLU A 306 0.24 -1.73 -25.46
CA GLU A 306 0.09 -3.15 -25.83
C GLU A 306 1.22 -3.69 -26.72
N TRP A 307 2.10 -2.81 -27.24
CA TRP A 307 3.16 -3.19 -28.19
C TRP A 307 4.23 -4.10 -27.57
N GLY A 308 4.58 -3.87 -26.31
CA GLY A 308 5.68 -4.58 -25.64
C GLY A 308 5.26 -5.86 -24.93
N LEU A 309 5.97 -6.18 -23.84
CA LEU A 309 5.67 -7.33 -23.01
C LEU A 309 4.65 -6.96 -21.94
N ILE A 310 3.54 -7.68 -21.90
CA ILE A 310 2.51 -7.53 -20.87
C ILE A 310 2.64 -8.69 -19.89
N ALA A 311 2.80 -8.39 -18.60
CA ALA A 311 2.93 -9.37 -17.55
C ALA A 311 1.94 -9.11 -16.42
N ASP A 312 1.24 -10.16 -16.00
CA ASP A 312 0.22 -10.11 -14.96
C ASP A 312 0.81 -10.41 -13.57
N VAL A 313 0.23 -9.79 -12.57
CA VAL A 313 0.45 -10.08 -11.15
C VAL A 313 -0.90 -10.45 -10.55
N GLN A 314 -1.10 -11.75 -10.29
CA GLN A 314 -2.35 -12.31 -9.79
C GLN A 314 -2.37 -12.36 -8.26
N LEU A 315 -3.52 -12.74 -7.69
CA LEU A 315 -3.68 -12.94 -6.26
C LEU A 315 -2.75 -14.07 -5.76
N PRO A 316 -2.04 -13.87 -4.64
CA PRO A 316 -1.14 -14.88 -4.10
C PRO A 316 -1.90 -16.09 -3.54
N THR A 317 -1.34 -17.28 -3.75
CA THR A 317 -1.79 -18.50 -3.08
C THR A 317 -1.57 -18.40 -1.57
N VAL A 318 -2.19 -19.31 -0.80
CA VAL A 318 -1.97 -19.35 0.66
C VAL A 318 -0.50 -19.55 1.00
N GLN A 319 0.21 -20.40 0.25
CA GLN A 319 1.64 -20.64 0.43
C GLN A 319 2.46 -19.37 0.16
N THR A 320 2.13 -18.64 -0.91
CA THR A 320 2.80 -17.36 -1.20
C THR A 320 2.49 -16.32 -0.13
N LYS A 321 1.25 -16.26 0.39
CA LYS A 321 0.88 -15.37 1.51
C LYS A 321 1.71 -15.70 2.77
N ILE A 322 1.88 -16.98 3.12
CA ILE A 322 2.71 -17.42 4.26
C ILE A 322 4.15 -16.97 4.07
N ALA A 323 4.73 -17.19 2.89
CA ALA A 323 6.09 -16.78 2.58
C ALA A 323 6.28 -15.26 2.70
N ILE A 324 5.31 -14.48 2.21
CA ILE A 324 5.31 -13.01 2.34
C ILE A 324 5.26 -12.60 3.82
N LEU A 325 4.35 -13.18 4.61
CA LEU A 325 4.21 -12.87 6.04
C LEU A 325 5.51 -13.16 6.81
N LYS A 326 6.11 -14.34 6.60
CA LYS A 326 7.37 -14.71 7.22
C LYS A 326 8.51 -13.78 6.81
N ARG A 327 8.63 -13.47 5.51
CA ARG A 327 9.63 -12.54 5.00
C ARG A 327 9.50 -11.16 5.62
N LYS A 328 8.26 -10.64 5.71
CA LYS A 328 7.99 -9.32 6.30
C LYS A 328 8.23 -9.30 7.81
N ALA A 329 7.85 -10.35 8.54
CA ALA A 329 8.15 -10.49 9.96
C ALA A 329 9.67 -10.52 10.20
N TYR A 330 10.40 -11.32 9.43
CA TYR A 330 11.87 -11.41 9.51
C TYR A 330 12.56 -10.05 9.27
N MET A 331 12.07 -9.26 8.32
CA MET A 331 12.58 -7.90 8.09
C MET A 331 12.36 -6.97 9.29
N GLN A 332 11.37 -7.27 10.15
CA GLN A 332 11.10 -6.58 11.41
C GLN A 332 11.83 -7.22 12.61
N ARG A 333 12.69 -8.22 12.36
CA ARG A 333 13.40 -9.01 13.37
C ARG A 333 12.49 -9.84 14.28
N GLU A 334 11.31 -10.19 13.77
CA GLU A 334 10.33 -11.04 14.44
C GLU A 334 10.27 -12.41 13.77
N VAL A 335 10.08 -13.45 14.58
CA VAL A 335 9.91 -14.82 14.10
C VAL A 335 8.42 -15.16 14.14
N LEU A 336 7.86 -15.47 12.98
CA LEU A 336 6.48 -15.88 12.85
C LEU A 336 6.41 -17.40 12.68
N SER A 337 5.73 -18.10 13.59
CA SER A 337 5.52 -19.54 13.47
C SER A 337 4.67 -19.88 12.23
N ASP A 338 4.81 -21.10 11.70
CA ASP A 338 4.04 -21.56 10.55
C ASP A 338 2.53 -21.54 10.81
N GLU A 339 2.13 -21.96 11.98
CA GLU A 339 0.74 -21.99 12.40
C GLU A 339 0.12 -20.59 12.42
N VAL A 340 0.82 -19.63 13.00
CA VAL A 340 0.37 -18.23 13.04
C VAL A 340 0.30 -17.63 11.65
N ALA A 341 1.33 -17.85 10.82
CA ALA A 341 1.35 -17.38 9.43
C ALA A 341 0.19 -17.98 8.62
N GLN A 342 -0.11 -19.27 8.83
CA GLN A 342 -1.21 -19.97 8.16
C GLN A 342 -2.58 -19.38 8.55
N VAL A 343 -2.81 -19.11 9.84
CA VAL A 343 -4.07 -18.50 10.32
C VAL A 343 -4.28 -17.12 9.69
N ILE A 344 -3.23 -16.31 9.54
CA ILE A 344 -3.33 -15.01 8.89
C ILE A 344 -3.56 -15.17 7.38
N ALA A 345 -2.85 -16.10 6.73
CA ALA A 345 -2.89 -16.30 5.27
C ALA A 345 -4.22 -16.89 4.76
N GLN A 346 -4.90 -17.68 5.61
CA GLN A 346 -6.22 -18.27 5.30
C GLN A 346 -7.38 -17.26 5.33
N ARG A 347 -7.16 -16.06 5.81
CA ARG A 347 -8.20 -15.03 5.80
C ARG A 347 -8.50 -14.61 4.35
N ASP A 348 -9.74 -14.19 4.12
CA ASP A 348 -10.17 -13.62 2.85
C ASP A 348 -9.53 -12.23 2.66
N ILE A 349 -8.32 -12.24 2.12
CA ILE A 349 -7.48 -11.07 1.89
C ILE A 349 -7.16 -10.99 0.41
N ASN A 350 -7.58 -9.89 -0.21
CA ASN A 350 -7.49 -9.67 -1.66
C ASN A 350 -6.29 -8.79 -2.07
N SER A 351 -5.43 -8.39 -1.15
CA SER A 351 -4.22 -7.64 -1.47
C SER A 351 -3.08 -7.93 -0.49
N ILE A 352 -1.84 -7.81 -0.96
CA ILE A 352 -0.66 -7.95 -0.10
C ILE A 352 -0.57 -6.78 0.89
N ARG A 353 -1.06 -5.58 0.53
CA ARG A 353 -1.15 -4.44 1.46
C ARG A 353 -2.04 -4.75 2.66
N GLU A 354 -3.19 -5.40 2.45
CA GLU A 354 -4.08 -5.80 3.53
C GLU A 354 -3.45 -6.91 4.37
N LEU A 355 -2.77 -7.87 3.74
CA LEU A 355 -2.03 -8.92 4.41
C LEU A 355 -0.92 -8.36 5.32
N GLU A 356 -0.14 -7.41 4.81
CA GLU A 356 0.87 -6.67 5.58
C GLU A 356 0.22 -5.89 6.73
N GLY A 357 -0.91 -5.24 6.48
CA GLY A 357 -1.68 -4.55 7.50
C GLY A 357 -2.16 -5.48 8.64
N CYS A 358 -2.54 -6.72 8.33
CA CYS A 358 -2.84 -7.73 9.34
C CYS A 358 -1.62 -8.09 10.17
N LEU A 359 -0.49 -8.37 9.52
CA LEU A 359 0.76 -8.68 10.21
C LEU A 359 1.20 -7.53 11.13
N ILE A 360 1.21 -6.31 10.60
CA ILE A 360 1.58 -5.10 11.35
C ILE A 360 0.74 -4.96 12.62
N ARG A 361 -0.57 -5.16 12.54
CA ARG A 361 -1.47 -5.10 13.71
C ARG A 361 -1.15 -6.14 14.76
N VAL A 362 -0.88 -7.38 14.33
CA VAL A 362 -0.50 -8.48 15.25
C VAL A 362 0.82 -8.17 15.94
N LEU A 363 1.85 -7.79 15.18
CA LEU A 363 3.16 -7.44 15.71
C LEU A 363 3.09 -6.25 16.68
N ALA A 364 2.34 -5.21 16.31
CA ALA A 364 2.15 -4.04 17.16
C ALA A 364 1.44 -4.40 18.48
N TYR A 365 0.37 -5.20 18.42
CA TYR A 365 -0.34 -5.62 19.63
C TYR A 365 0.54 -6.48 20.53
N ALA A 366 1.25 -7.47 19.98
CA ALA A 366 2.17 -8.32 20.71
C ALA A 366 3.24 -7.51 21.44
N SER A 367 3.85 -6.57 20.71
CA SER A 367 4.88 -5.69 21.24
C SER A 367 4.37 -4.73 22.32
N LEU A 368 3.21 -4.09 22.11
CA LEU A 368 2.64 -3.13 23.06
C LEU A 368 2.12 -3.78 24.34
N THR A 369 1.68 -5.05 24.26
CA THR A 369 1.20 -5.79 25.42
C THR A 369 2.26 -6.71 26.03
N ASN A 370 3.47 -6.72 25.46
CA ASN A 370 4.58 -7.61 25.84
C ASN A 370 4.18 -9.09 25.87
N GLN A 371 3.38 -9.52 24.84
CA GLN A 371 2.88 -10.87 24.70
C GLN A 371 3.53 -11.56 23.51
N ASN A 372 3.73 -12.88 23.61
CA ASN A 372 4.19 -13.69 22.48
C ASN A 372 3.13 -13.74 21.37
N ILE A 373 3.58 -13.87 20.13
CA ILE A 373 2.70 -13.99 18.97
C ILE A 373 2.16 -15.43 18.93
N THR A 374 0.93 -15.60 19.40
CA THR A 374 0.21 -16.88 19.44
C THR A 374 -1.02 -16.83 18.52
N ILE A 375 -1.57 -18.01 18.21
CA ILE A 375 -2.82 -18.14 17.44
C ILE A 375 -3.97 -17.40 18.13
N ASP A 376 -4.07 -17.49 19.46
CA ASP A 376 -5.13 -16.84 20.23
C ASP A 376 -5.00 -15.31 20.18
N LEU A 377 -3.77 -14.79 20.25
CA LEU A 377 -3.50 -13.37 20.06
C LEU A 377 -3.92 -12.92 18.65
N VAL A 378 -3.60 -13.70 17.61
CA VAL A 378 -4.01 -13.40 16.23
C VAL A 378 -5.54 -13.39 16.11
N LYS A 379 -6.22 -14.39 16.65
CA LYS A 379 -7.68 -14.43 16.67
C LYS A 379 -8.28 -13.25 17.42
N LYS A 380 -7.71 -12.88 18.56
CA LYS A 380 -8.15 -11.70 19.34
C LYS A 380 -7.97 -10.41 18.57
N VAL A 381 -6.79 -10.18 17.97
CA VAL A 381 -6.45 -8.92 17.29
C VAL A 381 -7.15 -8.78 15.93
N LEU A 382 -7.25 -9.87 15.18
CA LEU A 382 -7.85 -9.88 13.86
C LEU A 382 -9.31 -10.33 13.88
N GLY A 383 -9.74 -11.11 14.89
CA GLY A 383 -11.12 -11.57 15.07
C GLY A 383 -12.07 -10.45 15.48
N ALA A 384 -11.64 -9.53 16.34
CA ALA A 384 -12.40 -8.35 16.71
C ALA A 384 -12.78 -7.42 15.53
N GLN A 385 -12.18 -7.64 14.34
CA GLN A 385 -12.55 -6.92 13.10
C GLN A 385 -13.47 -7.72 12.18
N SER A 386 -13.60 -9.03 12.37
CA SER A 386 -14.64 -9.80 11.69
C SER A 386 -16.04 -9.49 12.27
N GLU A 387 -16.11 -8.99 13.50
CA GLU A 387 -17.35 -8.47 14.07
C GLU A 387 -17.71 -7.06 13.56
N PHE A 388 -16.73 -6.28 13.02
CA PHE A 388 -16.98 -4.99 12.36
C PHE A 388 -17.10 -5.08 10.83
N LYS A 389 -16.60 -6.10 10.19
CA LYS A 389 -17.10 -6.67 8.96
C LYS A 389 -17.93 -7.90 9.37
N GLN A 390 -19.09 -7.68 9.93
CA GLN A 390 -20.18 -8.55 9.57
C GLN A 390 -20.16 -8.55 8.05
N THR A 391 -19.68 -9.62 7.41
CA THR A 391 -20.26 -10.00 6.13
C THR A 391 -21.74 -9.89 6.39
N PRO A 392 -22.46 -8.98 5.77
CA PRO A 392 -23.90 -8.96 5.94
C PRO A 392 -24.32 -10.38 5.65
N ALA A 393 -25.05 -10.99 6.55
CA ALA A 393 -25.65 -12.32 6.34
C ALA A 393 -26.13 -12.26 4.92
N LYS A 394 -25.66 -13.18 4.02
CA LYS A 394 -25.86 -13.11 2.58
C LYS A 394 -27.25 -12.61 2.34
N ILE A 395 -27.39 -11.31 2.12
CA ILE A 395 -28.69 -10.66 1.98
C ILE A 395 -29.29 -11.31 0.75
N ASP A 396 -30.32 -12.12 0.94
CA ASP A 396 -30.99 -12.79 -0.16
C ASP A 396 -31.75 -11.72 -0.96
N PHE A 397 -31.93 -11.95 -2.24
CA PHE A 397 -32.77 -11.12 -3.09
C PHE A 397 -34.15 -10.87 -2.49
N LYS A 398 -34.67 -11.86 -1.74
CA LYS A 398 -35.95 -11.79 -1.05
C LYS A 398 -36.01 -10.72 0.03
N ASP A 399 -34.93 -10.56 0.78
CA ASP A 399 -34.87 -9.59 1.87
C ASP A 399 -34.91 -8.16 1.32
N ILE A 400 -34.11 -7.89 0.27
CA ILE A 400 -34.12 -6.58 -0.41
C ILE A 400 -35.50 -6.28 -0.98
N LEU A 401 -36.18 -7.29 -1.56
CA LEU A 401 -37.50 -7.09 -2.09
C LEU A 401 -38.58 -6.84 -1.02
N GLN A 402 -38.46 -7.41 0.17
CA GLN A 402 -39.37 -7.10 1.28
C GLN A 402 -39.26 -5.61 1.66
N HIS A 403 -38.04 -5.07 1.73
CA HIS A 403 -37.83 -3.66 2.01
C HIS A 403 -38.32 -2.75 0.88
N ILE A 404 -38.12 -3.14 -0.38
CA ILE A 404 -38.71 -2.42 -1.53
C ILE A 404 -40.24 -2.40 -1.43
N LYS A 405 -40.87 -3.53 -1.11
CA LYS A 405 -42.31 -3.62 -0.92
C LYS A 405 -42.77 -2.74 0.24
N LYS A 406 -42.04 -2.72 1.35
CA LYS A 406 -42.33 -1.90 2.56
C LYS A 406 -42.29 -0.40 2.26
N HIS A 407 -41.24 0.08 1.55
CA HIS A 407 -41.00 1.50 1.38
C HIS A 407 -41.54 2.08 0.06
N PHE A 408 -41.72 1.28 -0.97
CA PHE A 408 -42.20 1.71 -2.30
C PHE A 408 -43.55 1.12 -2.68
N SER A 409 -44.09 0.17 -1.89
CA SER A 409 -45.39 -0.49 -2.11
C SER A 409 -45.49 -1.29 -3.42
N TYR A 410 -44.38 -1.74 -4.01
CA TYR A 410 -44.34 -2.55 -5.22
C TYR A 410 -43.84 -3.96 -4.94
N SER A 411 -44.52 -4.97 -5.53
CA SER A 411 -44.18 -6.39 -5.42
C SER A 411 -43.08 -6.77 -6.42
N LEU A 412 -42.50 -7.97 -6.28
CA LEU A 412 -41.56 -8.53 -7.25
C LEU A 412 -42.21 -8.64 -8.66
N GLU A 413 -43.48 -8.96 -8.73
CA GLU A 413 -44.23 -9.08 -10.00
C GLU A 413 -44.32 -7.72 -10.68
N ASP A 414 -44.58 -6.64 -9.92
CA ASP A 414 -44.57 -5.25 -10.43
C ASP A 414 -43.20 -4.87 -10.98
N LEU A 415 -42.11 -5.21 -10.23
CA LEU A 415 -40.77 -4.92 -10.67
C LEU A 415 -40.35 -5.69 -11.94
N ARG A 416 -40.84 -6.91 -12.12
CA ARG A 416 -40.63 -7.73 -13.32
C ARG A 416 -41.51 -7.31 -14.47
N SER A 417 -42.63 -6.65 -14.19
CA SER A 417 -43.59 -6.25 -15.21
C SER A 417 -42.98 -5.36 -16.30
N LYS A 418 -43.67 -5.24 -17.45
CA LYS A 418 -43.30 -4.30 -18.51
C LYS A 418 -43.81 -2.88 -18.25
N ASP A 419 -44.44 -2.64 -17.09
CA ASP A 419 -44.89 -1.32 -16.71
C ASP A 419 -43.73 -0.31 -16.64
N ARG A 420 -43.93 0.85 -17.28
CA ARG A 420 -42.99 1.96 -17.38
C ARG A 420 -43.47 3.20 -16.62
N SER A 421 -44.50 3.08 -15.78
CA SER A 421 -44.96 4.15 -14.92
C SER A 421 -43.80 4.66 -14.07
N LYS A 422 -43.78 5.96 -13.74
CA LYS A 422 -42.66 6.62 -13.01
C LYS A 422 -42.39 5.90 -11.70
N GLY A 423 -43.40 5.49 -10.94
CA GLY A 423 -43.28 4.83 -9.65
C GLY A 423 -42.60 3.46 -9.74
N VAL A 424 -43.16 2.56 -10.62
CA VAL A 424 -42.59 1.22 -10.79
C VAL A 424 -41.19 1.28 -11.37
N SER A 425 -40.95 2.17 -12.33
CA SER A 425 -39.62 2.35 -12.94
C SER A 425 -38.59 2.83 -11.91
N HIS A 426 -38.97 3.75 -11.01
CA HIS A 426 -38.10 4.25 -9.95
C HIS A 426 -37.81 3.15 -8.90
N ALA A 427 -38.84 2.46 -8.40
CA ALA A 427 -38.67 1.35 -7.46
C ALA A 427 -37.79 0.23 -8.04
N ARG A 428 -37.93 -0.08 -9.32
CA ARG A 428 -37.09 -1.04 -10.04
C ARG A 428 -35.64 -0.59 -10.11
N GLN A 429 -35.36 0.69 -10.35
CA GLN A 429 -33.99 1.25 -10.35
C GLN A 429 -33.36 1.19 -8.96
N VAL A 430 -34.14 1.48 -7.91
CA VAL A 430 -33.70 1.34 -6.52
C VAL A 430 -33.41 -0.12 -6.19
N ALA A 431 -34.26 -1.04 -6.60
CA ALA A 431 -34.02 -2.49 -6.41
C ALA A 431 -32.70 -2.93 -7.08
N MET A 432 -32.45 -2.53 -8.33
CA MET A 432 -31.18 -2.82 -9.03
C MET A 432 -29.97 -2.25 -8.29
N TYR A 433 -30.09 -1.04 -7.79
CA TYR A 433 -29.03 -0.38 -7.02
C TYR A 433 -28.74 -1.12 -5.72
N LEU A 434 -29.76 -1.43 -4.91
CA LEU A 434 -29.60 -2.13 -3.63
C LEU A 434 -29.09 -3.57 -3.82
N LEU A 435 -29.61 -4.29 -4.83
CA LEU A 435 -29.14 -5.65 -5.18
C LEU A 435 -27.64 -5.64 -5.52
N LYS A 436 -27.19 -4.67 -6.34
CA LYS A 436 -25.77 -4.59 -6.71
C LYS A 436 -24.87 -4.21 -5.56
N ARG A 437 -25.34 -3.35 -4.65
CA ARG A 437 -24.55 -2.83 -3.55
C ARG A 437 -24.45 -3.81 -2.37
N ASN A 438 -25.52 -4.55 -2.10
CA ASN A 438 -25.65 -5.37 -0.89
C ASN A 438 -25.55 -6.89 -1.18
N THR A 439 -25.28 -7.29 -2.45
CA THR A 439 -25.06 -8.70 -2.81
C THR A 439 -23.83 -8.84 -3.71
N ASP A 440 -23.20 -10.02 -3.71
CA ASP A 440 -22.04 -10.35 -4.58
C ASP A 440 -22.46 -10.70 -6.02
N LYS A 441 -23.74 -10.48 -6.37
CA LYS A 441 -24.28 -10.91 -7.66
C LYS A 441 -23.79 -10.04 -8.82
N SER A 442 -23.57 -10.71 -9.95
CA SER A 442 -23.22 -10.06 -11.20
C SER A 442 -24.39 -9.25 -11.76
N LEU A 443 -24.11 -8.24 -12.59
CA LEU A 443 -25.16 -7.47 -13.29
C LEU A 443 -26.07 -8.38 -14.12
N ARG A 444 -25.53 -9.48 -14.64
CA ARG A 444 -26.29 -10.47 -15.40
C ARG A 444 -27.32 -11.21 -14.53
N GLU A 445 -26.90 -11.70 -13.36
CA GLU A 445 -27.80 -12.39 -12.41
C GLU A 445 -28.89 -11.45 -11.89
N ILE A 446 -28.57 -10.18 -11.61
CA ILE A 446 -29.56 -9.17 -11.23
C ILE A 446 -30.55 -8.91 -12.35
N GLY A 447 -30.07 -8.89 -13.60
CA GLY A 447 -30.92 -8.75 -14.78
C GLY A 447 -31.85 -9.92 -14.96
N GLU A 448 -31.35 -11.14 -14.91
CA GLU A 448 -32.14 -12.37 -15.00
C GLU A 448 -33.20 -12.43 -13.89
N PHE A 449 -32.83 -12.01 -12.67
CA PHE A 449 -33.75 -11.99 -11.54
C PHE A 449 -34.91 -11.00 -11.69
N LEU A 450 -34.68 -9.83 -12.31
CA LEU A 450 -35.69 -8.80 -12.58
C LEU A 450 -36.30 -8.87 -14.00
N ASP A 451 -36.09 -9.98 -14.71
CA ASP A 451 -36.53 -10.21 -16.08
C ASP A 451 -36.10 -9.09 -17.05
N ARG A 452 -34.83 -8.71 -16.97
CA ARG A 452 -34.15 -7.71 -17.81
C ARG A 452 -32.92 -8.32 -18.46
N LYS A 453 -33.01 -8.55 -19.81
CA LYS A 453 -31.94 -9.20 -20.57
C LYS A 453 -30.70 -8.32 -20.77
N ASP A 454 -30.87 -6.98 -20.68
CA ASP A 454 -29.81 -6.03 -21.01
C ASP A 454 -29.14 -5.46 -19.73
N HIS A 455 -27.89 -5.84 -19.52
CA HIS A 455 -27.07 -5.35 -18.39
C HIS A 455 -26.76 -3.85 -18.48
N THR A 456 -26.87 -3.22 -19.67
CA THR A 456 -26.71 -1.76 -19.79
C THR A 456 -27.84 -1.04 -19.06
N THR A 457 -29.06 -1.61 -19.04
CA THR A 457 -30.21 -1.08 -18.28
C THR A 457 -29.89 -1.01 -16.78
N ILE A 458 -29.21 -2.01 -16.23
CA ILE A 458 -28.85 -2.06 -14.80
C ILE A 458 -27.76 -1.05 -14.49
N THR A 459 -26.75 -0.96 -15.33
CA THR A 459 -25.68 0.03 -15.19
C THR A 459 -26.23 1.46 -15.20
N HIS A 460 -27.14 1.77 -16.13
CA HIS A 460 -27.81 3.06 -16.17
C HIS A 460 -28.70 3.32 -14.94
N ALA A 461 -29.40 2.30 -14.44
CA ALA A 461 -30.21 2.42 -13.23
C ALA A 461 -29.36 2.74 -12.01
N ILE A 462 -28.23 2.06 -11.84
CA ILE A 462 -27.29 2.30 -10.75
C ILE A 462 -26.73 3.72 -10.82
N ALA A 463 -26.26 4.15 -11.99
CA ALA A 463 -25.71 5.50 -12.18
C ALA A 463 -26.76 6.57 -11.85
N ARG A 464 -28.01 6.38 -12.29
CA ARG A 464 -29.11 7.31 -12.06
C ARG A 464 -29.48 7.42 -10.59
N ILE A 465 -29.56 6.32 -9.85
CA ILE A 465 -29.86 6.33 -8.42
C ILE A 465 -28.70 6.96 -7.65
N THR A 466 -27.45 6.71 -8.03
CA THR A 466 -26.26 7.34 -7.43
C THR A 466 -26.31 8.87 -7.60
N ASP A 467 -26.62 9.36 -8.80
CA ASP A 467 -26.75 10.80 -9.06
C ASP A 467 -27.95 11.42 -8.28
N TYR A 468 -29.06 10.68 -8.21
CA TYR A 468 -30.25 11.15 -7.49
C TYR A 468 -29.98 11.28 -5.97
N ARG A 469 -29.22 10.35 -5.37
CA ARG A 469 -28.77 10.44 -3.95
C ARG A 469 -27.91 11.65 -3.67
N LEU A 470 -27.12 12.10 -4.64
CA LEU A 470 -26.28 13.30 -4.47
C LEU A 470 -27.09 14.60 -4.52
N ARG A 471 -28.27 14.59 -5.18
CA ARG A 471 -29.09 15.79 -5.38
C ARG A 471 -30.25 15.91 -4.39
N ASP A 472 -30.70 14.80 -3.81
CA ASP A 472 -31.86 14.78 -2.89
C ASP A 472 -31.47 14.11 -1.58
N GLU A 473 -31.30 14.95 -0.54
CA GLU A 473 -30.93 14.53 0.81
C GLU A 473 -31.99 13.62 1.46
N LYS A 474 -33.28 13.88 1.22
CA LYS A 474 -34.38 13.06 1.77
C LYS A 474 -34.36 11.66 1.15
N PHE A 475 -34.13 11.58 -0.14
CA PHE A 475 -33.99 10.30 -0.81
C PHE A 475 -32.71 9.57 -0.37
N SER A 476 -31.61 10.28 -0.20
CA SER A 476 -30.37 9.69 0.33
C SER A 476 -30.58 9.09 1.71
N ASN A 477 -31.30 9.78 2.61
CA ASN A 477 -31.62 9.28 3.95
C ASN A 477 -32.55 8.08 3.91
N LEU A 478 -33.53 8.03 3.00
CA LEU A 478 -34.41 6.88 2.80
C LEU A 478 -33.60 5.64 2.35
N ILE A 479 -32.72 5.78 1.37
CA ILE A 479 -31.87 4.67 0.92
C ILE A 479 -30.96 4.17 2.03
N LYS A 480 -30.35 5.11 2.80
CA LYS A 480 -29.53 4.78 3.96
C LYS A 480 -30.30 4.00 5.02
N MET A 481 -31.54 4.44 5.34
CA MET A 481 -32.41 3.75 6.28
C MET A 481 -32.73 2.32 5.80
N ILE A 482 -32.98 2.11 4.51
CA ILE A 482 -33.18 0.76 3.96
C ILE A 482 -31.89 -0.07 4.03
N GLU A 483 -30.73 0.53 3.74
CA GLU A 483 -29.43 -0.13 3.87
C GLU A 483 -29.15 -0.53 5.33
N ASP A 484 -29.50 0.31 6.31
CA ASP A 484 -29.35 0.03 7.75
C ASP A 484 -30.36 -1.03 8.26
N GLU A 485 -31.55 -1.14 7.67
CA GLU A 485 -32.54 -2.19 7.98
C GLU A 485 -32.18 -3.57 7.37
N LEU A 486 -31.30 -3.62 6.37
CA LEU A 486 -30.83 -4.84 5.72
C LEU A 486 -29.63 -5.49 6.41
N VAL A 487 -28.99 -4.79 7.32
CA VAL A 487 -27.85 -5.25 8.15
C VAL A 487 -28.36 -5.73 9.49
#